data_7fc517960af7572fbe32032bb9afe351
#
_entry.id   7fc517960af7572fbe32032bb9afe351
#
_cell.length_a   1.000
_cell.length_b   1.000
_cell.length_c   1.000
_cell.angle_alpha   90.00
_cell.angle_beta   90.00
_cell.angle_gamma   90.00
#
_symmetry.space_group_name_H-M   'P 1'
#
loop_
_entity.id
_entity.type
_entity.pdbx_description
1 polymer ?
#
loop_
_entity_poly.entity_id
_entity_poly.type
_entity_poly.pdbx_seq_one_letter_code
_entity_poly.pdbx_strand_id
1 'polypeptide(L)'
;MNEKMGRLTRRTLLGSAAAAVGSMTAAGRAAPAAMPLSRVRSEFLRFDDPADVFKQHFRMERDLVDREGSTLTWYHWTAFVIAEGRAPFPLMRYEGIEYSYFRVVAPLEYRIHAHNLSYVRDLTTGRFATTIENPITGRRVATRSTLLLNDPGTLASPRGFRNLAGDGKQYRQPYRLFRVEDNLVKLDSVRTAPPDWPVTHIENSCQWVDADLFENCTISSLPVHFAGSYVFPFLEWLEMGDAKGHMLGFFDGRKVNRPEDLPREFLERTERDHPELLEPRWGEFERPIKFLF
;
A
#
# COMPACT_ATOMS: atom_id res chain seq x y z
N MET A 1 -53.51 13.26 -12.14
CA MET A 1 -52.57 12.57 -13.04
C MET A 1 -51.54 11.86 -12.17
N ASN A 2 -51.78 10.57 -11.94
CA ASN A 2 -50.95 9.75 -11.03
C ASN A 2 -49.90 9.01 -11.82
N GLU A 3 -48.64 9.41 -11.71
CA GLU A 3 -47.51 8.61 -12.21
C GLU A 3 -47.07 7.60 -11.14
N LYS A 4 -47.26 6.34 -11.45
CA LYS A 4 -46.76 5.20 -10.67
C LYS A 4 -45.27 5.09 -10.87
N MET A 5 -44.47 5.51 -9.90
CA MET A 5 -43.06 5.15 -9.81
C MET A 5 -42.93 3.66 -9.48
N GLY A 6 -42.51 2.86 -10.45
CA GLY A 6 -42.26 1.44 -10.31
C GLY A 6 -41.03 1.20 -9.39
N ARG A 7 -41.26 0.45 -8.31
CA ARG A 7 -40.17 -0.04 -7.41
C ARG A 7 -39.35 -1.08 -8.19
N LEU A 8 -38.10 -0.72 -8.53
CA LEU A 8 -37.08 -1.67 -8.96
C LEU A 8 -36.69 -2.55 -7.77
N THR A 9 -37.01 -3.82 -7.83
CA THR A 9 -36.63 -4.79 -6.79
C THR A 9 -35.18 -5.28 -7.03
N ARG A 10 -34.45 -5.58 -5.94
CA ARG A 10 -33.07 -6.09 -5.95
C ARG A 10 -32.80 -7.29 -6.87
N ARG A 11 -33.83 -8.01 -7.29
CA ARG A 11 -33.73 -9.17 -8.18
C ARG A 11 -33.47 -8.81 -9.65
N THR A 12 -33.80 -7.61 -10.09
CA THR A 12 -33.65 -7.19 -11.51
C THR A 12 -32.19 -6.74 -11.81
N LEU A 13 -31.38 -6.43 -10.79
CA LEU A 13 -29.98 -5.99 -10.97
C LEU A 13 -28.99 -7.16 -11.08
N LEU A 14 -29.35 -8.36 -10.65
CA LEU A 14 -28.48 -9.54 -10.70
C LEU A 14 -28.65 -10.40 -11.96
N GLY A 15 -29.65 -10.09 -12.80
CA GLY A 15 -29.98 -10.86 -13.99
C GLY A 15 -29.31 -10.44 -15.30
N SER A 16 -28.63 -9.29 -15.33
CA SER A 16 -28.12 -8.71 -16.59
C SER A 16 -26.61 -8.82 -16.81
N ALA A 17 -25.86 -9.46 -15.89
CA ALA A 17 -24.42 -9.62 -15.99
C ALA A 17 -23.95 -11.01 -16.53
N ALA A 18 -24.88 -11.87 -16.95
CA ALA A 18 -24.55 -13.26 -17.29
C ALA A 18 -24.61 -13.60 -18.80
N ALA A 19 -24.55 -12.63 -19.70
CA ALA A 19 -24.67 -12.90 -21.14
C ALA A 19 -23.65 -12.14 -21.99
N ALA A 20 -22.35 -12.29 -21.73
CA ALA A 20 -21.30 -11.99 -22.71
C ALA A 20 -19.97 -12.70 -22.34
N VAL A 21 -19.98 -14.03 -22.21
CA VAL A 21 -18.75 -14.83 -22.30
C VAL A 21 -18.84 -15.62 -23.59
N GLY A 22 -18.36 -15.01 -24.67
CA GLY A 22 -18.16 -15.67 -25.94
C GLY A 22 -17.11 -16.78 -25.77
N SER A 23 -17.44 -17.96 -26.29
CA SER A 23 -16.61 -19.16 -26.36
C SER A 23 -15.30 -18.86 -27.08
N MET A 24 -14.23 -18.61 -26.34
CA MET A 24 -12.88 -18.81 -26.81
C MET A 24 -12.47 -20.23 -26.47
N THR A 25 -12.46 -21.11 -27.46
CA THR A 25 -11.83 -22.42 -27.39
C THR A 25 -10.33 -22.21 -27.22
N ALA A 26 -9.88 -22.13 -25.97
CA ALA A 26 -8.46 -22.17 -25.64
C ALA A 26 -7.97 -23.60 -25.80
N ALA A 27 -7.03 -23.81 -26.73
CA ALA A 27 -6.21 -25.00 -26.80
C ALA A 27 -5.63 -25.29 -25.40
N GLY A 28 -5.89 -26.48 -24.92
CA GLY A 28 -5.56 -26.91 -23.56
C GLY A 28 -4.06 -26.80 -23.26
N ARG A 29 -3.66 -25.74 -22.58
CA ARG A 29 -2.51 -25.80 -21.67
C ARG A 29 -3.01 -26.50 -20.43
N ALA A 30 -2.56 -27.71 -20.20
CA ALA A 30 -2.74 -28.36 -18.92
C ALA A 30 -2.27 -27.38 -17.84
N ALA A 31 -3.19 -27.00 -16.94
CA ALA A 31 -2.80 -26.25 -15.75
C ALA A 31 -1.70 -27.05 -15.05
N PRO A 32 -0.60 -26.45 -14.62
CA PRO A 32 0.40 -27.16 -13.84
C PRO A 32 -0.33 -27.80 -12.66
N ALA A 33 -0.16 -29.09 -12.48
CA ALA A 33 -0.75 -29.84 -11.39
C ALA A 33 -0.41 -29.11 -10.10
N ALA A 34 -1.43 -28.70 -9.35
CA ALA A 34 -1.25 -28.04 -8.06
C ALA A 34 -0.31 -28.91 -7.22
N MET A 35 0.87 -28.41 -6.89
CA MET A 35 1.80 -29.14 -6.04
C MET A 35 1.13 -29.34 -4.69
N PRO A 36 1.15 -30.57 -4.15
CA PRO A 36 0.53 -30.79 -2.86
C PRO A 36 1.21 -29.93 -1.80
N LEU A 37 0.43 -29.23 -0.99
CA LEU A 37 0.83 -28.37 0.14
C LEU A 37 1.83 -29.04 1.12
N SER A 38 2.07 -30.35 1.01
CA SER A 38 3.01 -31.10 1.82
C SER A 38 4.49 -30.80 1.56
N ARG A 39 4.83 -30.00 0.56
CA ARG A 39 6.22 -29.57 0.27
C ARG A 39 6.64 -28.25 0.89
N VAL A 40 5.71 -27.45 1.39
CA VAL A 40 6.02 -26.19 2.08
C VAL A 40 6.38 -26.52 3.53
N ARG A 41 7.57 -27.02 3.75
CA ARG A 41 8.12 -27.35 5.08
C ARG A 41 9.41 -26.58 5.30
N SER A 42 9.32 -25.28 5.44
CA SER A 42 10.48 -24.53 5.87
C SER A 42 10.26 -23.89 7.22
N GLU A 43 11.36 -23.64 7.91
CA GLU A 43 11.39 -22.81 9.12
C GLU A 43 10.84 -21.40 8.91
N PHE A 44 10.75 -20.96 7.64
CA PHE A 44 10.19 -19.65 7.28
C PHE A 44 8.67 -19.57 7.37
N LEU A 45 7.95 -20.68 7.45
CA LEU A 45 6.50 -20.69 7.52
C LEU A 45 5.96 -20.98 8.92
N ARG A 46 6.72 -20.58 9.94
CA ARG A 46 6.28 -20.63 11.35
C ARG A 46 5.63 -19.31 11.71
N PHE A 47 4.38 -19.35 12.15
CA PHE A 47 3.58 -18.18 12.47
C PHE A 47 3.02 -18.21 13.88
N ASP A 48 3.58 -19.02 14.74
CA ASP A 48 3.15 -19.29 16.13
C ASP A 48 3.93 -18.48 17.18
N ASP A 49 5.11 -17.95 16.82
CA ASP A 49 5.95 -17.13 17.68
C ASP A 49 6.01 -15.68 17.18
N PRO A 50 5.88 -14.66 18.05
CA PRO A 50 5.95 -13.25 17.64
C PRO A 50 7.26 -12.87 16.93
N ALA A 51 8.38 -13.49 17.30
CA ALA A 51 9.67 -13.24 16.65
C ALA A 51 9.67 -13.82 15.23
N ASP A 52 9.13 -15.02 15.04
CA ASP A 52 9.02 -15.64 13.72
C ASP A 52 8.02 -14.87 12.83
N VAL A 53 6.87 -14.48 13.38
CA VAL A 53 5.92 -13.60 12.68
C VAL A 53 6.58 -12.30 12.24
N PHE A 54 7.42 -11.70 13.08
CA PHE A 54 8.15 -10.49 12.72
C PHE A 54 9.15 -10.74 11.60
N LYS A 55 9.94 -11.81 11.68
CA LYS A 55 10.91 -12.18 10.62
C LYS A 55 10.20 -12.36 9.28
N GLN A 56 9.06 -13.06 9.27
CA GLN A 56 8.28 -13.28 8.05
C GLN A 56 7.72 -11.96 7.51
N HIS A 57 7.20 -11.10 8.37
CA HIS A 57 6.72 -9.78 7.97
C HIS A 57 7.87 -8.93 7.40
N PHE A 58 9.00 -8.89 8.07
CA PHE A 58 10.18 -8.17 7.59
C PHE A 58 10.66 -8.72 6.23
N ARG A 59 10.61 -10.04 6.06
CA ARG A 59 10.91 -10.72 4.79
C ARG A 59 9.97 -10.27 3.66
N MET A 60 8.69 -10.12 3.94
CA MET A 60 7.71 -9.64 2.95
C MET A 60 7.96 -8.18 2.59
N GLU A 61 8.05 -7.32 3.57
CA GLU A 61 8.13 -5.87 3.34
C GLU A 61 9.53 -5.39 2.96
N ARG A 62 10.58 -6.05 3.43
CA ARG A 62 11.97 -5.56 3.32
C ARG A 62 12.90 -6.62 2.75
N ASP A 63 13.59 -7.37 3.60
CA ASP A 63 14.62 -8.34 3.25
C ASP A 63 14.68 -9.45 4.30
N LEU A 64 15.67 -10.32 4.17
CA LEU A 64 16.03 -11.25 5.24
C LEU A 64 16.46 -10.47 6.49
N VAL A 65 16.15 -11.04 7.66
CA VAL A 65 16.64 -10.51 8.94
C VAL A 65 18.16 -10.50 9.01
N ASP A 66 18.71 -9.66 9.89
CA ASP A 66 20.15 -9.47 10.14
C ASP A 66 20.92 -8.89 8.92
N ARG A 67 20.23 -8.22 8.03
CA ARG A 67 20.81 -7.48 6.91
C ARG A 67 20.43 -6.00 6.96
N GLU A 68 21.35 -5.18 6.47
CA GLU A 68 21.09 -3.78 6.10
C GLU A 68 20.80 -3.72 4.61
N GLY A 69 19.92 -2.83 4.20
CA GLY A 69 19.57 -2.72 2.81
C GLY A 69 18.50 -1.67 2.52
N SER A 70 18.03 -1.72 1.32
CA SER A 70 16.93 -0.86 0.87
C SER A 70 15.90 -1.65 0.08
N THR A 71 14.69 -1.14 0.05
CA THR A 71 13.60 -1.66 -0.80
C THR A 71 12.91 -0.52 -1.49
N LEU A 72 12.58 -0.71 -2.75
CA LEU A 72 11.80 0.19 -3.55
C LEU A 72 10.45 -0.44 -3.83
N THR A 73 9.39 0.30 -3.58
CA THR A 73 8.01 -0.12 -3.82
C THR A 73 7.37 0.86 -4.78
N TRP A 74 6.76 0.37 -5.84
CA TRP A 74 5.91 1.16 -6.71
C TRP A 74 4.45 0.85 -6.42
N TYR A 75 3.63 1.89 -6.38
CA TYR A 75 2.21 1.76 -6.08
C TYR A 75 1.36 2.78 -6.84
N HIS A 76 0.10 2.49 -6.91
CA HIS A 76 -0.92 3.48 -7.23
C HIS A 76 -2.15 3.30 -6.34
N TRP A 77 -2.92 4.35 -6.18
CA TRP A 77 -4.17 4.29 -5.46
C TRP A 77 -5.20 5.23 -6.05
N THR A 78 -6.46 4.77 -6.08
CA THR A 78 -7.60 5.56 -6.51
C THR A 78 -8.32 6.10 -5.31
N ALA A 79 -8.47 7.41 -5.25
CA ALA A 79 -9.14 8.11 -4.17
C ALA A 79 -10.61 8.33 -4.50
N PHE A 80 -11.47 7.88 -3.60
CA PHE A 80 -12.90 8.14 -3.61
C PHE A 80 -13.23 9.18 -2.56
N VAL A 81 -14.15 10.07 -2.88
CA VAL A 81 -14.77 10.98 -1.94
C VAL A 81 -16.04 10.34 -1.40
N ILE A 82 -16.17 10.32 -0.08
CA ILE A 82 -17.37 9.92 0.64
C ILE A 82 -17.85 11.15 1.41
N ALA A 83 -18.80 11.86 0.83
CA ALA A 83 -19.36 13.07 1.42
C ALA A 83 -20.81 12.84 1.83
N GLU A 84 -21.23 13.50 2.93
CA GLU A 84 -22.60 13.39 3.46
C GLU A 84 -23.62 13.81 2.38
N GLY A 85 -24.67 13.00 2.23
CA GLY A 85 -25.73 13.23 1.26
C GLY A 85 -25.39 12.97 -0.20
N ARG A 86 -24.22 12.39 -0.50
CA ARG A 86 -23.79 12.05 -1.86
C ARG A 86 -23.40 10.59 -1.98
N ALA A 87 -23.58 10.00 -3.16
CA ALA A 87 -23.01 8.71 -3.47
C ALA A 87 -21.46 8.84 -3.54
N PRO A 88 -20.70 7.82 -3.11
CA PRO A 88 -19.26 7.80 -3.29
C PRO A 88 -18.88 7.94 -4.77
N PHE A 89 -17.86 8.74 -5.08
CA PHE A 89 -17.37 8.91 -6.44
C PHE A 89 -15.82 8.95 -6.47
N PRO A 90 -15.20 8.42 -7.53
CA PRO A 90 -13.75 8.49 -7.70
C PRO A 90 -13.36 9.93 -8.07
N LEU A 91 -12.29 10.43 -7.44
CA LEU A 91 -11.81 11.80 -7.65
C LEU A 91 -10.53 11.85 -8.46
N MET A 92 -9.55 11.04 -8.10
CA MET A 92 -8.22 11.07 -8.70
C MET A 92 -7.50 9.75 -8.46
N ARG A 93 -6.41 9.55 -9.16
CA ARG A 93 -5.48 8.47 -8.93
C ARG A 93 -4.10 9.06 -8.58
N TYR A 94 -3.45 8.48 -7.59
CA TYR A 94 -2.04 8.69 -7.35
C TYR A 94 -1.22 7.55 -7.94
N GLU A 95 -0.04 7.87 -8.40
CA GLU A 95 1.01 6.91 -8.70
C GLU A 95 2.27 7.34 -7.98
N GLY A 96 2.94 6.42 -7.33
CA GLY A 96 4.05 6.77 -6.46
C GLY A 96 5.03 5.65 -6.18
N ILE A 97 6.05 6.03 -5.42
CA ILE A 97 7.05 5.13 -4.87
C ILE A 97 7.18 5.34 -3.36
N GLU A 98 7.52 4.26 -2.67
CA GLU A 98 8.16 4.31 -1.37
C GLU A 98 9.55 3.70 -1.48
N TYR A 99 10.56 4.49 -1.14
CA TYR A 99 11.92 4.03 -0.99
C TYR A 99 12.25 3.92 0.50
N SER A 100 12.44 2.68 0.97
CA SER A 100 12.79 2.41 2.36
C SER A 100 14.20 1.86 2.44
N TYR A 101 14.93 2.29 3.44
CA TYR A 101 16.26 1.79 3.78
C TYR A 101 16.33 1.51 5.27
N PHE A 102 17.03 0.44 5.66
CA PHE A 102 16.94 -0.11 7.00
C PHE A 102 18.31 -0.58 7.49
N ARG A 103 18.51 -0.44 8.80
CA ARG A 103 19.72 -0.82 9.49
C ARG A 103 19.40 -1.56 10.78
N VAL A 104 20.17 -2.61 11.05
CA VAL A 104 20.10 -3.35 12.32
C VAL A 104 20.60 -2.45 13.46
N VAL A 105 19.82 -2.32 14.53
CA VAL A 105 20.22 -1.59 15.76
C VAL A 105 20.37 -2.51 16.96
N ALA A 106 19.66 -3.64 16.97
CA ALA A 106 19.79 -4.73 17.93
C ALA A 106 19.24 -6.04 17.29
N PRO A 107 19.43 -7.20 17.90
CA PRO A 107 18.84 -8.45 17.41
C PRO A 107 17.32 -8.31 17.22
N LEU A 108 16.85 -8.56 15.99
CA LEU A 108 15.44 -8.38 15.57
C LEU A 108 14.89 -6.96 15.79
N GLU A 109 15.75 -5.97 15.82
CA GLU A 109 15.36 -4.57 15.93
C GLU A 109 16.04 -3.74 14.84
N TYR A 110 15.22 -3.02 14.07
CA TYR A 110 15.65 -2.28 12.89
C TYR A 110 15.21 -0.84 12.97
N ARG A 111 16.12 0.07 12.64
CA ARG A 111 15.73 1.44 12.29
C ARG A 111 15.47 1.50 10.79
N ILE A 112 14.31 2.01 10.43
CA ILE A 112 13.87 2.13 9.04
C ILE A 112 13.63 3.60 8.74
N HIS A 113 14.21 4.09 7.65
CA HIS A 113 13.84 5.35 7.03
C HIS A 113 13.09 5.06 5.74
N ALA A 114 12.10 5.90 5.46
CA ALA A 114 11.34 5.80 4.22
C ALA A 114 11.06 7.20 3.68
N HIS A 115 11.03 7.32 2.38
CA HIS A 115 10.43 8.45 1.73
C HIS A 115 9.42 7.97 0.70
N ASN A 116 8.34 8.74 0.60
CA ASN A 116 7.27 8.52 -0.35
C ASN A 116 7.19 9.71 -1.28
N LEU A 117 7.07 9.43 -2.56
CA LEU A 117 6.74 10.41 -3.58
C LEU A 117 5.58 9.89 -4.40
N SER A 118 4.55 10.72 -4.58
CA SER A 118 3.48 10.37 -5.52
C SER A 118 2.97 11.59 -6.29
N TYR A 119 2.54 11.33 -7.50
CA TYR A 119 1.95 12.31 -8.40
C TYR A 119 0.49 11.97 -8.69
N VAL A 120 -0.32 13.01 -8.87
CA VAL A 120 -1.74 12.86 -9.24
C VAL A 120 -1.87 12.55 -10.73
N ARG A 121 -2.69 11.57 -11.06
CA ARG A 121 -3.15 11.27 -12.41
C ARG A 121 -4.64 11.60 -12.55
N ASP A 122 -4.98 12.16 -13.68
CA ASP A 122 -6.36 12.35 -14.10
C ASP A 122 -7.00 10.99 -14.42
N LEU A 123 -8.19 10.74 -13.89
CA LEU A 123 -8.87 9.44 -14.04
C LEU A 123 -9.33 9.15 -15.47
N THR A 124 -9.62 10.19 -16.26
CA THR A 124 -10.15 10.05 -17.61
C THR A 124 -9.05 9.80 -18.63
N THR A 125 -7.96 10.59 -18.51
CA THR A 125 -6.87 10.57 -19.47
C THR A 125 -5.72 9.68 -19.06
N GLY A 126 -5.61 9.33 -17.77
CA GLY A 126 -4.48 8.62 -17.17
C GLY A 126 -3.18 9.43 -17.11
N ARG A 127 -3.16 10.67 -17.58
CA ARG A 127 -1.98 11.54 -17.60
C ARG A 127 -1.74 12.20 -16.24
N PHE A 128 -0.51 12.57 -15.98
CA PHE A 128 -0.22 13.40 -14.80
C PHE A 128 -0.96 14.73 -14.87
N ALA A 129 -1.69 15.02 -13.80
CA ALA A 129 -2.52 16.21 -13.70
C ALA A 129 -1.84 17.28 -12.83
N THR A 130 -1.88 18.54 -13.27
CA THR A 130 -1.46 19.69 -12.47
C THR A 130 -2.62 20.38 -11.78
N THR A 131 -3.84 20.08 -12.20
CA THR A 131 -5.08 20.55 -11.59
C THR A 131 -6.17 19.50 -11.69
N ILE A 132 -7.10 19.50 -10.75
CA ILE A 132 -8.33 18.71 -10.82
C ILE A 132 -9.53 19.62 -10.51
N GLU A 133 -10.70 19.24 -10.97
CA GLU A 133 -11.96 19.86 -10.57
C GLU A 133 -12.45 19.19 -9.27
N ASN A 134 -12.71 20.00 -8.25
CA ASN A 134 -13.34 19.52 -7.03
C ASN A 134 -14.85 19.41 -7.25
N PRO A 135 -15.43 18.23 -7.29
CA PRO A 135 -16.86 18.04 -7.64
C PRO A 135 -17.80 18.44 -6.50
N ILE A 136 -17.28 18.72 -5.31
CA ILE A 136 -18.07 19.25 -4.18
C ILE A 136 -18.27 20.76 -4.32
N THR A 137 -17.17 21.46 -4.58
CA THR A 137 -17.16 22.94 -4.61
C THR A 137 -17.22 23.52 -6.02
N GLY A 138 -17.03 22.68 -7.06
CA GLY A 138 -16.92 23.14 -8.46
C GLY A 138 -15.65 23.92 -8.77
N ARG A 139 -14.73 24.03 -7.81
CA ARG A 139 -13.49 24.79 -7.98
C ARG A 139 -12.42 23.95 -8.63
N ARG A 140 -11.62 24.56 -9.48
CA ARG A 140 -10.40 23.95 -9.99
C ARG A 140 -9.27 24.19 -9.01
N VAL A 141 -8.69 23.12 -8.49
CA VAL A 141 -7.61 23.15 -7.50
C VAL A 141 -6.33 22.60 -8.11
N ALA A 142 -5.19 23.19 -7.71
CA ALA A 142 -3.88 22.67 -8.10
C ALA A 142 -3.61 21.36 -7.38
N THR A 143 -3.14 20.36 -8.13
CA THR A 143 -2.72 19.09 -7.53
C THR A 143 -1.41 19.27 -6.76
N ARG A 144 -1.26 18.50 -5.70
CA ARG A 144 0.00 18.45 -4.96
C ARG A 144 0.57 17.06 -5.02
N SER A 145 1.87 16.97 -5.35
CA SER A 145 2.63 15.75 -5.14
C SER A 145 2.70 15.46 -3.65
N THR A 146 2.54 14.20 -3.28
CA THR A 146 2.81 13.81 -1.91
C THR A 146 4.31 13.57 -1.78
N LEU A 147 4.93 14.27 -0.85
CA LEU A 147 6.32 14.04 -0.44
C LEU A 147 6.32 13.82 1.06
N LEU A 148 6.52 12.58 1.49
CA LEU A 148 6.60 12.22 2.89
C LEU A 148 8.00 11.69 3.19
N LEU A 149 8.66 12.29 4.15
CA LEU A 149 9.94 11.84 4.69
C LEU A 149 9.70 11.31 6.10
N ASN A 150 10.01 10.04 6.31
CA ASN A 150 9.96 9.43 7.62
C ASN A 150 11.29 9.70 8.36
N ASP A 151 11.43 10.89 8.89
CA ASP A 151 12.58 11.35 9.67
C ASP A 151 12.13 11.68 11.11
N PRO A 152 12.74 11.12 12.16
CA PRO A 152 13.94 10.31 12.20
C PRO A 152 13.76 8.80 11.92
N GLY A 153 12.62 8.39 11.38
CA GLY A 153 12.38 7.02 10.97
C GLY A 153 11.47 6.24 11.91
N THR A 154 11.44 4.94 11.70
CA THR A 154 10.64 3.98 12.46
C THR A 154 11.55 2.92 13.08
N LEU A 155 11.29 2.54 14.31
CA LEU A 155 11.88 1.38 14.93
C LEU A 155 10.93 0.19 14.76
N ALA A 156 11.40 -0.87 14.10
CA ALA A 156 10.66 -2.10 13.86
C ALA A 156 11.22 -3.25 14.70
N SER A 157 10.37 -4.01 15.35
CA SER A 157 10.74 -5.16 16.19
C SER A 157 9.57 -6.14 16.33
N PRO A 158 9.76 -7.34 16.95
CA PRO A 158 8.65 -8.24 17.27
C PRO A 158 7.54 -7.59 18.11
N ARG A 159 7.85 -6.49 18.83
CA ARG A 159 6.87 -5.71 19.59
C ARG A 159 6.02 -4.77 18.73
N GLY A 160 6.36 -4.63 17.44
CA GLY A 160 5.66 -3.79 16.47
C GLY A 160 6.53 -2.66 15.91
N PHE A 161 5.85 -1.69 15.28
CA PHE A 161 6.47 -0.53 14.63
C PHE A 161 6.22 0.72 15.48
N ARG A 162 7.30 1.41 15.84
CA ARG A 162 7.24 2.67 16.59
C ARG A 162 7.84 3.80 15.75
N ASN A 163 7.04 4.82 15.44
CA ASN A 163 7.54 6.02 14.81
C ASN A 163 8.47 6.77 15.79
N LEU A 164 9.63 7.19 15.31
CA LEU A 164 10.61 7.94 16.11
C LEU A 164 10.39 9.45 16.03
N ALA A 165 9.53 9.92 15.12
CA ALA A 165 9.11 11.31 15.03
C ALA A 165 8.01 11.63 16.06
N GLY A 166 7.93 12.90 16.46
CA GLY A 166 6.87 13.41 17.33
C GLY A 166 6.90 12.79 18.72
N ASP A 167 5.76 12.35 19.20
CA ASP A 167 5.55 11.78 20.55
C ASP A 167 5.80 10.26 20.61
N GLY A 168 6.35 9.66 19.57
CA GLY A 168 6.62 8.23 19.51
C GLY A 168 5.38 7.35 19.43
N LYS A 169 4.22 7.93 19.02
CA LYS A 169 2.97 7.18 18.90
C LYS A 169 3.11 6.00 17.94
N GLN A 170 2.49 4.92 18.33
CA GLN A 170 2.54 3.65 17.61
C GLN A 170 1.21 3.38 16.93
N TYR A 171 1.24 3.13 15.62
CA TYR A 171 0.08 2.54 14.94
C TYR A 171 -0.28 1.22 15.57
N ARG A 172 -1.57 1.00 15.78
CA ARG A 172 -2.06 -0.30 16.22
C ARG A 172 -2.19 -1.22 15.02
N GLN A 173 -1.77 -2.45 15.20
CA GLN A 173 -2.02 -3.55 14.26
C GLN A 173 -2.93 -4.57 14.95
N PRO A 174 -4.25 -4.32 15.03
CA PRO A 174 -5.16 -5.21 15.71
C PRO A 174 -5.30 -6.56 15.03
N TYR A 175 -4.92 -6.65 13.77
CA TYR A 175 -5.01 -7.86 12.99
C TYR A 175 -3.78 -8.04 12.09
N ARG A 176 -3.22 -9.24 12.15
CA ARG A 176 -2.18 -9.72 11.24
C ARG A 176 -2.33 -11.22 11.11
N LEU A 177 -2.46 -11.71 9.90
CA LEU A 177 -2.60 -13.14 9.61
C LEU A 177 -1.72 -13.53 8.43
N PHE A 178 -0.79 -14.44 8.69
CA PHE A 178 -0.10 -15.18 7.64
C PHE A 178 -0.87 -16.43 7.27
N ARG A 179 -0.89 -16.74 5.98
CA ARG A 179 -1.45 -18.00 5.47
C ARG A 179 -0.73 -18.41 4.21
N VAL A 180 -0.76 -19.71 3.92
CA VAL A 180 -0.32 -20.28 2.64
C VAL A 180 -1.56 -20.77 1.92
N GLU A 181 -1.78 -20.30 0.72
CA GLU A 181 -2.95 -20.60 -0.09
C GLU A 181 -2.55 -20.62 -1.56
N ASP A 182 -2.90 -21.68 -2.28
CA ASP A 182 -2.62 -21.82 -3.72
C ASP A 182 -1.17 -21.54 -4.13
N ASN A 183 -0.20 -22.02 -3.35
CA ASN A 183 1.23 -21.76 -3.52
C ASN A 183 1.65 -20.29 -3.32
N LEU A 184 0.84 -19.48 -2.65
CA LEU A 184 1.18 -18.12 -2.26
C LEU A 184 1.33 -18.02 -0.75
N VAL A 185 2.35 -17.32 -0.31
CA VAL A 185 2.40 -16.78 1.06
C VAL A 185 1.67 -15.45 1.05
N LYS A 186 0.66 -15.35 1.88
CA LYS A 186 -0.18 -14.14 2.02
C LYS A 186 -0.06 -13.59 3.43
N LEU A 187 0.02 -12.28 3.53
CA LEU A 187 -0.05 -11.53 4.78
C LEU A 187 -1.20 -10.54 4.71
N ASP A 188 -2.25 -10.81 5.47
CA ASP A 188 -3.33 -9.85 5.69
C ASP A 188 -3.06 -9.05 6.96
N SER A 189 -3.25 -7.75 6.90
CA SER A 189 -3.08 -6.87 8.05
C SER A 189 -4.07 -5.73 8.08
N VAL A 190 -4.40 -5.29 9.29
CA VAL A 190 -5.16 -4.06 9.53
C VAL A 190 -4.33 -3.16 10.42
N ARG A 191 -4.19 -1.89 10.02
CA ARG A 191 -3.58 -0.84 10.84
C ARG A 191 -4.64 0.20 11.19
N THR A 192 -4.57 0.71 12.40
CA THR A 192 -5.43 1.82 12.84
C THR A 192 -4.59 2.91 13.47
N ALA A 193 -5.08 4.15 13.37
CA ALA A 193 -4.47 5.24 14.11
C ALA A 193 -4.49 4.98 15.63
N PRO A 194 -3.56 5.56 16.40
CA PRO A 194 -3.66 5.60 17.84
C PRO A 194 -5.00 6.20 18.28
N PRO A 195 -5.59 5.77 19.43
CA PRO A 195 -6.92 6.22 19.84
C PRO A 195 -7.05 7.71 20.11
N ASP A 196 -5.95 8.35 20.44
CA ASP A 196 -5.84 9.78 20.75
C ASP A 196 -5.50 10.65 19.53
N TRP A 197 -5.42 10.05 18.34
CA TRP A 197 -5.30 10.83 17.11
C TRP A 197 -6.63 11.44 16.73
N PRO A 198 -6.64 12.73 16.34
CA PRO A 198 -7.88 13.43 16.02
C PRO A 198 -8.47 13.01 14.65
N VAL A 199 -7.84 12.11 13.96
CA VAL A 199 -8.22 11.68 12.61
C VAL A 199 -8.52 10.20 12.56
N THR A 200 -9.57 9.83 11.85
CA THR A 200 -9.85 8.45 11.52
C THR A 200 -8.90 7.96 10.45
N HIS A 201 -8.09 6.97 10.79
CA HIS A 201 -7.26 6.27 9.82
C HIS A 201 -7.38 4.78 10.04
N ILE A 202 -7.84 4.08 9.02
CA ILE A 202 -7.91 2.61 8.98
C ILE A 202 -7.32 2.21 7.64
N GLU A 203 -6.35 1.32 7.69
CA GLU A 203 -5.76 0.69 6.52
C GLU A 203 -5.90 -0.81 6.63
N ASN A 204 -6.40 -1.46 5.59
CA ASN A 204 -6.28 -2.89 5.42
C ASN A 204 -5.39 -3.18 4.22
N SER A 205 -4.57 -4.19 4.32
CA SER A 205 -3.70 -4.62 3.22
C SER A 205 -3.57 -6.13 3.17
N CYS A 206 -3.46 -6.64 1.97
CA CYS A 206 -3.03 -8.01 1.69
C CYS A 206 -1.74 -7.93 0.86
N GLN A 207 -0.71 -8.60 1.31
CA GLN A 207 0.54 -8.78 0.59
C GLN A 207 0.66 -10.24 0.18
N TRP A 208 1.26 -10.51 -0.97
CA TRP A 208 1.46 -11.89 -1.41
C TRP A 208 2.71 -12.06 -2.26
N VAL A 209 3.25 -13.26 -2.20
CA VAL A 209 4.40 -13.71 -2.98
C VAL A 209 4.31 -15.22 -3.18
N ASP A 210 4.94 -15.73 -4.24
CA ASP A 210 5.09 -17.17 -4.47
C ASP A 210 5.82 -17.84 -3.30
N ALA A 211 5.30 -18.97 -2.83
CA ALA A 211 5.83 -19.67 -1.67
C ALA A 211 7.25 -20.20 -1.92
N ASP A 212 7.56 -20.69 -3.13
CA ASP A 212 8.90 -21.17 -3.46
C ASP A 212 9.93 -20.02 -3.44
N LEU A 213 9.52 -18.81 -3.88
CA LEU A 213 10.37 -17.62 -3.78
C LEU A 213 10.53 -17.17 -2.33
N PHE A 214 9.46 -17.23 -1.54
CA PHE A 214 9.48 -16.85 -0.13
C PHE A 214 10.45 -17.74 0.67
N GLU A 215 10.50 -19.03 0.40
CA GLU A 215 11.38 -19.99 1.05
C GLU A 215 12.83 -19.90 0.61
N ASN A 216 13.09 -19.33 -0.57
CA ASN A 216 14.43 -19.22 -1.10
C ASN A 216 15.25 -18.12 -0.43
N CYS A 217 16.09 -18.51 0.56
CA CYS A 217 16.97 -17.59 1.30
C CYS A 217 18.07 -16.94 0.45
N THR A 218 18.27 -17.37 -0.80
CA THR A 218 19.25 -16.71 -1.69
C THR A 218 18.71 -15.45 -2.32
N ILE A 219 17.37 -15.27 -2.30
CA ILE A 219 16.71 -14.07 -2.81
C ILE A 219 16.63 -13.05 -1.67
N SER A 220 17.37 -11.95 -1.78
CA SER A 220 17.37 -10.89 -0.77
C SER A 220 16.08 -10.09 -0.80
N SER A 221 15.65 -9.61 -1.95
CA SER A 221 14.40 -8.87 -2.08
C SER A 221 13.36 -9.68 -2.82
N LEU A 222 12.26 -10.02 -2.14
CA LEU A 222 11.14 -10.76 -2.73
C LEU A 222 10.30 -9.86 -3.65
N PRO A 223 9.82 -10.36 -4.80
CA PRO A 223 8.90 -9.65 -5.67
C PRO A 223 7.46 -9.68 -5.10
N VAL A 224 7.27 -9.04 -3.96
CA VAL A 224 5.98 -8.99 -3.27
C VAL A 224 5.02 -8.07 -3.99
N HIS A 225 3.79 -8.52 -4.17
CA HIS A 225 2.65 -7.72 -4.56
C HIS A 225 1.81 -7.38 -3.34
N PHE A 226 1.08 -6.29 -3.41
CA PHE A 226 0.14 -5.90 -2.35
C PHE A 226 -1.04 -5.15 -2.92
N ALA A 227 -2.16 -5.23 -2.21
CA ALA A 227 -3.35 -4.43 -2.46
C ALA A 227 -4.09 -4.18 -1.14
N GLY A 228 -4.90 -3.14 -1.12
CA GLY A 228 -5.67 -2.82 0.07
C GLY A 228 -6.52 -1.58 -0.08
N SER A 229 -6.98 -1.11 1.06
CA SER A 229 -7.73 0.15 1.15
C SER A 229 -7.41 0.89 2.45
N TYR A 230 -7.58 2.19 2.43
CA TYR A 230 -7.45 3.01 3.63
C TYR A 230 -8.46 4.16 3.63
N VAL A 231 -8.91 4.49 4.83
CA VAL A 231 -9.80 5.63 5.10
C VAL A 231 -8.95 6.72 5.74
N PHE A 232 -9.13 7.97 5.27
CA PHE A 232 -8.39 9.11 5.76
C PHE A 232 -9.21 10.42 5.57
N PRO A 233 -8.87 11.49 6.28
CA PRO A 233 -9.53 12.79 6.13
C PRO A 233 -9.39 13.34 4.72
N PHE A 234 -10.23 14.30 4.37
CA PHE A 234 -10.02 15.08 3.16
C PHE A 234 -8.64 15.74 3.16
N LEU A 235 -7.94 15.65 2.04
CA LEU A 235 -6.67 16.35 1.88
C LEU A 235 -6.93 17.86 1.84
N GLU A 236 -6.18 18.64 2.63
CA GLU A 236 -6.38 20.08 2.77
C GLU A 236 -6.38 20.83 1.43
N TRP A 237 -5.49 20.42 0.50
CA TRP A 237 -5.37 21.08 -0.79
C TRP A 237 -6.56 20.84 -1.73
N LEU A 238 -7.46 19.91 -1.40
CA LEU A 238 -8.70 19.70 -2.14
C LEU A 238 -9.71 20.81 -1.92
N GLU A 239 -9.53 21.62 -0.88
CA GLU A 239 -10.42 22.76 -0.56
C GLU A 239 -11.90 22.35 -0.50
N MET A 240 -12.20 21.30 0.28
CA MET A 240 -13.54 20.71 0.37
C MET A 240 -14.58 21.60 1.05
N GLY A 241 -14.19 22.80 1.54
CA GLY A 241 -15.07 23.72 2.26
C GLY A 241 -15.62 23.10 3.54
N ASP A 242 -16.92 23.29 3.78
CA ASP A 242 -17.62 22.74 4.96
C ASP A 242 -18.16 21.32 4.74
N ALA A 243 -17.75 20.64 3.66
CA ALA A 243 -18.19 19.29 3.36
C ALA A 243 -17.77 18.31 4.46
N LYS A 244 -18.74 17.62 5.03
CA LYS A 244 -18.50 16.54 5.99
C LYS A 244 -18.27 15.23 5.26
N GLY A 245 -17.28 14.47 5.70
CA GLY A 245 -16.96 13.18 5.11
C GLY A 245 -15.47 12.83 5.23
N HIS A 246 -15.04 11.96 4.36
CA HIS A 246 -13.67 11.44 4.32
C HIS A 246 -13.33 10.91 2.94
N MET A 247 -12.11 10.47 2.77
CA MET A 247 -11.66 9.78 1.56
C MET A 247 -11.48 8.30 1.83
N LEU A 248 -11.72 7.49 0.80
CA LEU A 248 -11.42 6.08 0.75
C LEU A 248 -10.45 5.84 -0.41
N GLY A 249 -9.28 5.32 -0.11
CA GLY A 249 -8.29 4.93 -1.10
C GLY A 249 -8.30 3.43 -1.32
N PHE A 250 -8.31 2.99 -2.58
CA PHE A 250 -7.97 1.62 -2.98
C PHE A 250 -6.60 1.65 -3.61
N PHE A 251 -5.69 0.89 -3.08
CA PHE A 251 -4.31 0.84 -3.56
C PHE A 251 -3.90 -0.57 -3.97
N ASP A 252 -2.97 -0.63 -4.89
CA ASP A 252 -2.21 -1.81 -5.25
C ASP A 252 -0.79 -1.41 -5.67
N GLY A 253 0.10 -2.37 -5.62
CA GLY A 253 1.49 -2.12 -5.97
C GLY A 253 2.35 -3.37 -5.85
N ARG A 254 3.65 -3.14 -5.99
CA ARG A 254 4.64 -4.20 -5.91
C ARG A 254 6.00 -3.66 -5.48
N LYS A 255 6.82 -4.52 -4.92
CA LYS A 255 8.25 -4.26 -4.80
C LYS A 255 8.90 -4.30 -6.18
N VAL A 256 9.83 -3.41 -6.43
CA VAL A 256 10.66 -3.36 -7.63
C VAL A 256 12.12 -3.46 -7.22
N ASN A 257 12.96 -4.03 -8.09
CA ASN A 257 14.35 -4.27 -7.70
C ASN A 257 15.22 -3.01 -7.79
N ARG A 258 14.89 -2.12 -8.71
CA ARG A 258 15.68 -0.92 -9.02
C ARG A 258 14.79 0.14 -9.67
N PRO A 259 15.22 1.42 -9.66
CA PRO A 259 14.43 2.51 -10.25
C PRO A 259 14.08 2.31 -11.73
N GLU A 260 14.97 1.68 -12.52
CA GLU A 260 14.74 1.44 -13.95
C GLU A 260 13.58 0.47 -14.23
N ASP A 261 13.13 -0.29 -13.22
CA ASP A 261 11.97 -1.17 -13.32
C ASP A 261 10.62 -0.44 -13.09
N LEU A 262 10.67 0.87 -12.81
CA LEU A 262 9.51 1.74 -12.68
C LEU A 262 8.87 2.05 -14.04
N PRO A 263 7.57 2.41 -14.10
CA PRO A 263 6.97 2.89 -15.33
C PRO A 263 7.74 4.09 -15.88
N ARG A 264 8.05 4.04 -17.17
CA ARG A 264 8.95 5.01 -17.84
C ARG A 264 8.53 6.47 -17.61
N GLU A 265 7.25 6.78 -17.79
CA GLU A 265 6.74 8.15 -17.62
C GLU A 265 6.89 8.64 -16.17
N PHE A 266 6.72 7.74 -15.19
CA PHE A 266 6.93 8.04 -13.77
C PHE A 266 8.42 8.30 -13.48
N LEU A 267 9.30 7.43 -13.98
CA LEU A 267 10.74 7.54 -13.80
C LEU A 267 11.27 8.86 -14.41
N GLU A 268 10.97 9.14 -15.68
CA GLU A 268 11.39 10.37 -16.37
C GLU A 268 10.91 11.64 -15.63
N ARG A 269 9.72 11.61 -15.06
CA ARG A 269 9.21 12.72 -14.25
C ARG A 269 9.98 12.85 -12.93
N THR A 270 10.24 11.74 -12.25
CA THR A 270 10.94 11.75 -10.97
C THR A 270 12.41 12.16 -11.14
N GLU A 271 13.08 11.69 -12.20
CA GLU A 271 14.45 12.12 -12.55
C GLU A 271 14.55 13.63 -12.78
N ARG A 272 13.53 14.23 -13.36
CA ARG A 272 13.49 15.67 -13.60
C ARG A 272 13.13 16.48 -12.36
N ASP A 273 12.14 16.05 -11.60
CA ASP A 273 11.52 16.85 -10.54
C ASP A 273 12.13 16.54 -9.15
N HIS A 274 12.54 15.28 -8.90
CA HIS A 274 13.01 14.78 -7.61
C HIS A 274 14.03 13.63 -7.76
N PRO A 275 15.16 13.82 -8.47
CA PRO A 275 16.14 12.76 -8.72
C PRO A 275 16.72 12.16 -7.43
N GLU A 276 16.80 12.98 -6.36
CA GLU A 276 17.30 12.56 -5.04
C GLU A 276 16.44 11.52 -4.36
N LEU A 277 15.21 11.27 -4.85
CA LEU A 277 14.28 10.29 -4.27
C LEU A 277 14.33 8.93 -4.96
N LEU A 278 15.17 8.78 -5.98
CA LEU A 278 15.42 7.50 -6.64
C LEU A 278 16.56 6.71 -5.98
N GLU A 279 17.15 7.27 -4.92
CA GLU A 279 18.20 6.63 -4.12
C GLU A 279 17.88 6.65 -2.63
N PRO A 280 18.31 5.63 -1.87
CA PRO A 280 18.12 5.64 -0.42
C PRO A 280 18.98 6.71 0.25
N ARG A 281 18.39 7.41 1.22
CA ARG A 281 19.05 8.51 1.94
C ARG A 281 19.83 8.00 3.15
N TRP A 282 20.92 7.28 2.91
CA TRP A 282 21.72 6.64 3.97
C TRP A 282 22.22 7.60 5.03
N GLY A 283 22.50 8.86 4.69
CA GLY A 283 22.92 9.91 5.65
C GLY A 283 21.90 10.19 6.76
N GLU A 284 20.64 9.78 6.61
CA GLU A 284 19.64 9.89 7.68
C GLU A 284 19.97 9.02 8.88
N PHE A 285 20.71 7.92 8.71
CA PHE A 285 21.18 7.06 9.81
C PHE A 285 22.29 7.69 10.65
N GLU A 286 22.99 8.68 10.11
CA GLU A 286 24.06 9.40 10.82
C GLU A 286 23.50 10.39 11.84
N ARG A 287 22.24 10.78 11.69
CA ARG A 287 21.56 11.68 12.61
C ARG A 287 21.30 10.98 13.95
N PRO A 288 21.63 11.62 15.08
CA PRO A 288 21.34 11.03 16.37
C PRO A 288 19.85 10.80 16.56
N ILE A 289 19.48 9.61 17.04
CA ILE A 289 18.10 9.31 17.41
C ILE A 289 17.78 10.14 18.65
N LYS A 290 16.95 11.15 18.51
CA LYS A 290 16.34 11.81 19.66
C LYS A 290 15.14 10.97 20.08
N PHE A 291 15.32 10.14 21.07
CA PHE A 291 14.18 9.52 21.74
C PHE A 291 13.45 10.61 22.52
N LEU A 292 12.32 11.04 22.01
CA LEU A 292 11.36 11.81 22.79
C LEU A 292 10.58 10.80 23.63
N PHE A 293 10.99 10.67 24.89
CA PHE A 293 10.28 9.89 25.90
C PHE A 293 9.08 10.67 26.41
#